data_c3c9dc26ecedc5aeaaca28a455f87d87
#
_entry.id   c3c9dc26ecedc5aeaaca28a455f87d87
#
_cell.length_a   1.000
_cell.length_b   1.000
_cell.length_c   1.000
_cell.angle_alpha   90.00
_cell.angle_beta   90.00
_cell.angle_gamma   90.00
#
_symmetry.space_group_name_H-M   'P 1'
#
loop_
_entity.id
_entity.type
_entity.pdbx_description
1 polymer ?
#
loop_
_entity_poly.entity_id
_entity_poly.type
_entity_poly.pdbx_seq_one_letter_code
_entity_poly.pdbx_strand_id
1 'polypeptide(L)'
;MTRFAAIDFETANNARDSACAVGVVIVERGRIVDRLHALIRPPSREFLFTHIHGLSWNDVKGAQPFDAVWAGLARELAGVVFLAAHNAPFDKGVLRACCETYALAAPEQPFVCTVRLARARWDLRPTKLPDVCRHLGIDLRHHQADSDAEACARIVMAAQAEGWCHAP
;
A
#
# COMPACT_ATOMS: atom_id res chain seq x y z
N MET A 1 10.66 -12.82 -14.84
CA MET A 1 9.42 -12.09 -14.47
C MET A 1 9.40 -11.94 -12.95
N THR A 2 9.14 -10.75 -12.49
CA THR A 2 9.35 -10.31 -11.11
C THR A 2 8.13 -10.62 -10.23
N ARG A 3 8.36 -11.05 -8.97
CA ARG A 3 7.33 -11.08 -7.92
C ARG A 3 7.42 -9.76 -7.15
N PHE A 4 6.35 -8.99 -7.07
CA PHE A 4 6.29 -7.75 -6.29
C PHE A 4 4.98 -7.65 -5.50
N ALA A 5 4.94 -6.77 -4.51
CA ALA A 5 3.72 -6.46 -3.80
C ALA A 5 3.40 -4.97 -3.92
N ALA A 6 2.12 -4.63 -4.07
CA ALA A 6 1.63 -3.27 -3.83
C ALA A 6 1.03 -3.20 -2.43
N ILE A 7 1.25 -2.09 -1.74
CA ILE A 7 0.79 -1.86 -0.37
C ILE A 7 0.20 -0.46 -0.24
N ASP A 8 -0.85 -0.35 0.55
CA ASP A 8 -1.48 0.91 0.90
C ASP A 8 -1.96 0.87 2.35
N PHE A 9 -1.72 1.95 3.10
CA PHE A 9 -2.14 2.10 4.48
C PHE A 9 -3.15 3.23 4.65
N GLU A 10 -4.21 2.97 5.42
CA GLU A 10 -5.00 4.03 6.02
C GLU A 10 -4.51 4.31 7.43
N THR A 11 -4.45 5.59 7.80
CA THR A 11 -4.00 6.05 9.12
C THR A 11 -5.12 6.75 9.87
N ALA A 12 -5.21 6.54 11.18
CA ALA A 12 -6.23 7.14 12.03
C ALA A 12 -6.01 8.65 12.24
N ASN A 13 -4.74 9.08 12.31
CA ASN A 13 -4.34 10.45 12.60
C ASN A 13 -2.94 10.77 12.05
N ASN A 14 -2.35 11.92 12.44
CA ASN A 14 -1.05 12.37 11.95
C ASN A 14 0.16 11.56 12.45
N ALA A 15 0.00 10.74 13.49
CA ALA A 15 1.06 9.84 13.93
C ALA A 15 1.28 8.74 12.89
N ARG A 16 2.53 8.51 12.50
CA ARG A 16 2.83 7.54 11.44
C ARG A 16 2.59 6.09 11.84
N ASP A 17 2.59 5.78 13.13
CA ASP A 17 2.26 4.47 13.67
C ASP A 17 0.74 4.25 13.88
N SER A 18 -0.09 5.19 13.42
CA SER A 18 -1.55 5.13 13.56
C SER A 18 -2.26 4.32 12.46
N ALA A 19 -1.57 3.38 11.81
CA ALA A 19 -2.18 2.54 10.78
C ALA A 19 -3.47 1.87 11.31
N CYS A 20 -4.59 2.05 10.59
CA CYS A 20 -5.90 1.49 10.96
C CYS A 20 -6.45 0.51 9.90
N ALA A 21 -5.89 0.49 8.71
CA ALA A 21 -6.12 -0.54 7.70
C ALA A 21 -4.87 -0.71 6.82
N VAL A 22 -4.74 -1.88 6.20
CA VAL A 22 -3.72 -2.16 5.20
C VAL A 22 -4.30 -3.03 4.09
N GLY A 23 -3.99 -2.67 2.85
CA GLY A 23 -4.20 -3.49 1.67
C GLY A 23 -2.86 -3.94 1.09
N VAL A 24 -2.77 -5.20 0.69
CA VAL A 24 -1.60 -5.75 0.01
C VAL A 24 -2.05 -6.59 -1.18
N VAL A 25 -1.45 -6.36 -2.33
CA VAL A 25 -1.71 -7.12 -3.55
C VAL A 25 -0.41 -7.72 -4.05
N ILE A 26 -0.37 -9.04 -4.17
CA ILE A 26 0.80 -9.77 -4.66
C ILE A 26 0.65 -10.00 -6.16
N VAL A 27 1.68 -9.63 -6.90
CA VAL A 27 1.78 -9.86 -8.35
C VAL A 27 2.95 -10.77 -8.64
N GLU A 28 2.69 -11.78 -9.43
CA GLU A 28 3.71 -12.72 -9.94
C GLU A 28 3.50 -12.97 -11.42
N ARG A 29 4.58 -12.90 -12.21
CA ARG A 29 4.56 -13.15 -13.66
C ARG A 29 3.49 -12.34 -14.41
N GLY A 30 3.28 -11.08 -13.99
CA GLY A 30 2.31 -10.18 -14.61
C GLY A 30 0.85 -10.51 -14.28
N ARG A 31 0.58 -11.27 -13.22
CA ARG A 31 -0.77 -11.59 -12.75
C ARG A 31 -0.89 -11.31 -11.26
N ILE A 32 -2.03 -10.80 -10.83
CA ILE A 32 -2.36 -10.72 -9.41
C ILE A 32 -2.64 -12.14 -8.93
N VAL A 33 -1.85 -12.59 -7.94
CA VAL A 33 -1.96 -13.95 -7.38
C VAL A 33 -2.59 -13.94 -6.00
N ASP A 34 -2.55 -12.83 -5.28
CA ASP A 34 -3.19 -12.70 -3.96
C ASP A 34 -3.63 -11.26 -3.66
N ARG A 35 -4.65 -11.11 -2.83
CA ARG A 35 -5.19 -9.85 -2.30
C ARG A 35 -5.45 -10.02 -0.82
N LEU A 36 -4.78 -9.23 -0.02
CA LEU A 36 -4.85 -9.24 1.44
C LEU A 36 -5.38 -7.89 1.92
N HIS A 37 -6.28 -7.92 2.86
CA HIS A 37 -6.80 -6.73 3.52
C HIS A 37 -6.97 -7.02 5.00
N ALA A 38 -6.55 -6.08 5.85
CA ALA A 38 -6.76 -6.19 7.28
C ALA A 38 -7.06 -4.82 7.89
N LEU A 39 -8.01 -4.80 8.83
CA LEU A 39 -8.14 -3.71 9.79
C LEU A 39 -7.06 -3.87 10.86
N ILE A 40 -6.56 -2.76 11.33
CA ILE A 40 -5.51 -2.70 12.35
C ILE A 40 -6.02 -1.86 13.51
N ARG A 41 -5.85 -2.34 14.73
CA ARG A 41 -6.10 -1.53 15.92
C ARG A 41 -4.87 -0.67 16.20
N PRO A 42 -4.94 0.65 15.98
CA PRO A 42 -3.81 1.53 16.22
C PRO A 42 -3.55 1.71 17.73
N PRO A 43 -2.36 2.18 18.15
CA PRO A 43 -2.02 2.43 19.55
C PRO A 43 -2.92 3.48 20.22
N SER A 44 -3.37 4.48 19.47
CA SER A 44 -4.25 5.56 19.94
C SER A 44 -5.68 5.38 19.45
N ARG A 45 -6.64 5.85 20.29
CA ARG A 45 -8.08 5.89 19.93
C ARG A 45 -8.46 7.14 19.13
N GLU A 46 -7.52 8.05 18.91
CA GLU A 46 -7.75 9.30 18.17
C GLU A 46 -7.89 9.04 16.68
N PHE A 47 -9.00 9.43 16.10
CA PHE A 47 -9.30 9.33 14.67
C PHE A 47 -9.61 10.73 14.11
N LEU A 48 -8.68 11.26 13.32
CA LEU A 48 -8.82 12.55 12.63
C LEU A 48 -9.23 12.38 11.16
N PHE A 49 -8.93 11.22 10.56
CA PHE A 49 -9.09 10.98 9.13
C PHE A 49 -10.30 10.13 8.74
N THR A 50 -11.24 9.90 9.68
CA THR A 50 -12.50 9.20 9.39
C THR A 50 -13.25 9.80 8.19
N HIS A 51 -13.19 11.12 8.00
CA HIS A 51 -13.82 11.80 6.86
C HIS A 51 -13.16 11.47 5.51
N ILE A 52 -11.97 10.86 5.49
CA ILE A 52 -11.25 10.46 4.29
C ILE A 52 -11.58 9.00 3.93
N HIS A 53 -11.33 8.06 4.84
CA HIS A 53 -11.44 6.61 4.58
C HIS A 53 -12.66 5.94 5.23
N GLY A 54 -13.45 6.69 6.01
CA GLY A 54 -14.68 6.19 6.63
C GLY A 54 -14.50 5.37 7.90
N LEU A 55 -13.28 4.96 8.26
CA LEU A 55 -13.01 4.16 9.46
C LEU A 55 -12.96 5.01 10.72
N SER A 56 -13.47 4.46 11.81
CA SER A 56 -13.45 5.04 13.15
C SER A 56 -12.87 4.05 14.17
N TRP A 57 -12.66 4.49 15.40
CA TRP A 57 -12.25 3.60 16.48
C TRP A 57 -13.21 2.41 16.66
N ASN A 58 -14.52 2.63 16.45
CA ASN A 58 -15.51 1.55 16.60
C ASN A 58 -15.32 0.42 15.60
N ASP A 59 -14.81 0.73 14.41
CA ASP A 59 -14.58 -0.25 13.35
C ASP A 59 -13.34 -1.11 13.62
N VAL A 60 -12.33 -0.56 14.30
CA VAL A 60 -11.03 -1.21 14.47
C VAL A 60 -10.71 -1.65 15.90
N LYS A 61 -11.50 -1.25 16.91
CA LYS A 61 -11.23 -1.58 18.33
C LYS A 61 -11.14 -3.07 18.62
N GLY A 62 -11.82 -3.90 17.82
CA GLY A 62 -11.78 -5.36 17.90
C GLY A 62 -10.76 -6.02 16.96
N ALA A 63 -10.08 -5.24 16.12
CA ALA A 63 -9.06 -5.74 15.22
C ALA A 63 -7.77 -6.11 15.97
N GLN A 64 -6.92 -6.88 15.30
CA GLN A 64 -5.59 -7.20 15.82
C GLN A 64 -4.68 -5.96 15.79
N PRO A 65 -3.71 -5.83 16.72
CA PRO A 65 -2.68 -4.81 16.63
C PRO A 65 -1.74 -5.07 15.45
N PHE A 66 -0.93 -4.06 15.10
CA PHE A 66 -0.09 -4.12 13.91
C PHE A 66 0.87 -5.31 13.87
N ASP A 67 1.50 -5.67 14.98
CA ASP A 67 2.44 -6.80 15.07
C ASP A 67 1.80 -8.13 14.68
N ALA A 68 0.59 -8.40 15.14
CA ALA A 68 -0.15 -9.61 14.80
C ALA A 68 -0.56 -9.63 13.29
N VAL A 69 -1.03 -8.50 12.77
CA VAL A 69 -1.37 -8.38 11.34
C VAL A 69 -0.12 -8.53 10.48
N TRP A 70 0.97 -7.84 10.85
CA TRP A 70 2.21 -7.85 10.09
C TRP A 70 2.88 -9.22 10.05
N ALA A 71 2.81 -9.99 11.13
CA ALA A 71 3.35 -11.35 11.16
C ALA A 71 2.74 -12.25 10.07
N GLY A 72 1.46 -12.06 9.74
CA GLY A 72 0.80 -12.73 8.61
C GLY A 72 1.29 -12.18 7.26
N LEU A 73 1.21 -10.88 7.08
CA LEU A 73 1.58 -10.21 5.83
C LEU A 73 3.04 -10.43 5.44
N ALA A 74 3.96 -10.37 6.40
CA ALA A 74 5.39 -10.55 6.15
C ALA A 74 5.73 -11.92 5.53
N ARG A 75 4.96 -12.96 5.83
CA ARG A 75 5.13 -14.29 5.21
C ARG A 75 4.77 -14.26 3.73
N GLU A 76 3.70 -13.57 3.37
CA GLU A 76 3.24 -13.44 1.98
C GLU A 76 4.20 -12.59 1.14
N LEU A 77 4.97 -11.71 1.79
CA LEU A 77 6.02 -10.91 1.14
C LEU A 77 7.31 -11.71 0.85
N ALA A 78 7.37 -12.99 1.18
CA ALA A 78 8.53 -13.83 0.86
C ALA A 78 8.78 -13.88 -0.66
N GLY A 79 10.02 -13.62 -1.07
CA GLY A 79 10.41 -13.59 -2.49
C GLY A 79 9.93 -12.36 -3.27
N VAL A 80 9.29 -11.39 -2.62
CA VAL A 80 8.96 -10.08 -3.20
C VAL A 80 10.23 -9.26 -3.35
N VAL A 81 10.50 -8.74 -4.55
CA VAL A 81 11.72 -7.97 -4.85
C VAL A 81 11.58 -6.47 -4.59
N PHE A 82 10.36 -5.94 -4.63
CA PHE A 82 10.06 -4.56 -4.24
C PHE A 82 8.62 -4.39 -3.77
N LEU A 83 8.36 -3.35 -3.00
CA LEU A 83 7.03 -2.90 -2.62
C LEU A 83 6.65 -1.69 -3.48
N ALA A 84 5.42 -1.64 -3.98
CA ALA A 84 4.90 -0.49 -4.73
C ALA A 84 3.82 0.23 -3.91
N ALA A 85 3.82 1.55 -3.92
CA ALA A 85 2.78 2.37 -3.30
C ALA A 85 2.58 3.69 -4.05
N HIS A 86 1.39 4.27 -3.94
CA HIS A 86 1.11 5.58 -4.54
C HIS A 86 1.49 6.69 -3.56
N ASN A 87 2.54 7.47 -3.87
CA ASN A 87 3.25 8.32 -2.92
C ASN A 87 4.01 7.50 -1.86
N ALA A 88 4.80 6.53 -2.32
CA ALA A 88 5.53 5.55 -1.52
C ALA A 88 6.28 6.08 -0.26
N PRO A 89 6.79 7.34 -0.19
CA PRO A 89 7.36 7.86 1.04
C PRO A 89 6.38 7.86 2.22
N PHE A 90 5.07 7.98 1.97
CA PHE A 90 4.04 7.91 3.01
C PHE A 90 3.94 6.50 3.58
N ASP A 91 3.65 5.50 2.74
CA ASP A 91 3.45 4.11 3.17
C ASP A 91 4.72 3.50 3.76
N LYS A 92 5.87 3.81 3.17
CA LYS A 92 7.18 3.44 3.73
C LYS A 92 7.38 4.02 5.12
N GLY A 93 6.97 5.28 5.33
CA GLY A 93 7.06 5.95 6.63
C GLY A 93 6.13 5.33 7.67
N VAL A 94 4.89 5.01 7.28
CA VAL A 94 3.91 4.33 8.15
C VAL A 94 4.42 2.95 8.54
N LEU A 95 4.84 2.15 7.57
CA LEU A 95 5.35 0.80 7.81
C LEU A 95 6.54 0.80 8.78
N ARG A 96 7.50 1.70 8.57
CA ARG A 96 8.67 1.82 9.47
C ARG A 96 8.27 2.23 10.88
N ALA A 97 7.42 3.24 11.03
CA ALA A 97 6.97 3.71 12.33
C ALA A 97 6.19 2.62 13.10
N CYS A 98 5.31 1.90 12.41
CA CYS A 98 4.61 0.77 13.00
C CYS A 98 5.60 -0.33 13.43
N CYS A 99 6.59 -0.69 12.60
CA CYS A 99 7.60 -1.67 12.97
C CYS A 99 8.42 -1.21 14.20
N GLU A 100 8.81 0.07 14.25
CA GLU A 100 9.52 0.65 15.40
C GLU A 100 8.69 0.57 16.70
N THR A 101 7.40 0.95 16.64
CA THR A 101 6.49 0.92 17.79
C THR A 101 6.33 -0.49 18.38
N TYR A 102 6.37 -1.52 17.53
CA TYR A 102 6.22 -2.92 17.96
C TYR A 102 7.53 -3.71 18.01
N ALA A 103 8.69 -3.03 17.95
CA ALA A 103 10.03 -3.63 17.97
C ALA A 103 10.22 -4.75 16.94
N LEU A 104 9.68 -4.53 15.72
CA LEU A 104 9.80 -5.43 14.58
C LEU A 104 10.86 -4.94 13.59
N ALA A 105 11.50 -5.87 12.89
CA ALA A 105 12.34 -5.51 11.75
C ALA A 105 11.46 -5.01 10.59
N ALA A 106 11.76 -3.82 10.06
CA ALA A 106 11.13 -3.33 8.85
C ALA A 106 11.63 -4.13 7.64
N PRO A 107 10.78 -4.35 6.61
CA PRO A 107 11.20 -5.05 5.41
C PRO A 107 12.28 -4.26 4.67
N GLU A 108 13.27 -4.98 4.11
CA GLU A 108 14.40 -4.39 3.39
C GLU A 108 14.09 -4.08 1.92
N GLN A 109 12.98 -4.60 1.40
CA GLN A 109 12.59 -4.41 0.00
C GLN A 109 12.51 -2.92 -0.37
N PRO A 110 13.08 -2.52 -1.50
CA PRO A 110 12.96 -1.16 -1.99
C PRO A 110 11.50 -0.81 -2.34
N PHE A 111 11.16 0.47 -2.23
CA PHE A 111 9.85 0.98 -2.62
C PHE A 111 9.87 1.61 -4.01
N VAL A 112 8.93 1.21 -4.84
CA VAL A 112 8.59 1.85 -6.12
C VAL A 112 7.41 2.79 -5.91
N CYS A 113 7.60 4.07 -6.23
CA CYS A 113 6.56 5.08 -6.12
C CYS A 113 5.80 5.17 -7.45
N THR A 114 4.52 4.79 -7.46
CA THR A 114 3.70 4.80 -8.68
C THR A 114 3.38 6.22 -9.18
N VAL A 115 3.45 7.27 -8.32
CA VAL A 115 3.41 8.68 -8.76
C VAL A 115 4.61 8.99 -9.66
N ARG A 116 5.82 8.63 -9.22
CA ARG A 116 7.04 8.85 -9.99
C ARG A 116 7.05 8.03 -11.26
N LEU A 117 6.60 6.79 -11.18
CA LEU A 117 6.47 5.88 -12.31
C LEU A 117 5.52 6.45 -13.38
N ALA A 118 4.32 6.90 -12.97
CA ALA A 118 3.33 7.47 -13.88
C ALA A 118 3.83 8.75 -14.56
N ARG A 119 4.54 9.61 -13.82
CA ARG A 119 5.16 10.81 -14.40
C ARG A 119 6.24 10.47 -15.42
N ALA A 120 7.09 9.51 -15.11
CA ALA A 120 8.19 9.11 -15.99
C ALA A 120 7.70 8.37 -17.24
N ARG A 121 6.62 7.57 -17.12
CA ARG A 121 6.16 6.70 -18.18
C ARG A 121 5.15 7.36 -19.11
N TRP A 122 4.20 8.13 -18.56
CA TRP A 122 3.07 8.70 -19.30
C TRP A 122 3.01 10.23 -19.24
N ASP A 123 4.01 10.89 -18.65
CA ASP A 123 4.06 12.35 -18.41
C ASP A 123 2.76 12.93 -17.80
N LEU A 124 2.12 12.17 -16.93
CA LEU A 124 0.83 12.54 -16.35
C LEU A 124 0.97 13.67 -15.32
N ARG A 125 0.09 14.68 -15.44
CA ARG A 125 -0.10 15.75 -14.44
C ARG A 125 -1.55 16.24 -14.53
N PRO A 126 -2.31 16.28 -13.41
CA PRO A 126 -1.95 15.81 -12.08
C PRO A 126 -1.75 14.29 -12.00
N THR A 127 -1.11 13.80 -10.92
CA THR A 127 -0.77 12.38 -10.72
C THR A 127 -1.32 11.84 -9.40
N LYS A 128 -2.51 12.30 -9.01
CA LYS A 128 -3.24 11.63 -7.91
C LYS A 128 -3.67 10.25 -8.36
N LEU A 129 -3.86 9.31 -7.44
CA LEU A 129 -4.25 7.95 -7.79
C LEU A 129 -5.48 7.87 -8.72
N PRO A 130 -6.57 8.65 -8.48
CA PRO A 130 -7.71 8.67 -9.40
C PRO A 130 -7.37 9.15 -10.82
N ASP A 131 -6.42 10.08 -10.97
CA ASP A 131 -6.03 10.60 -12.28
C ASP A 131 -5.29 9.53 -13.10
N VAL A 132 -4.37 8.81 -12.45
CA VAL A 132 -3.63 7.72 -13.08
C VAL A 132 -4.56 6.55 -13.43
N CYS A 133 -5.47 6.20 -12.52
CA CYS A 133 -6.47 5.16 -12.76
C CYS A 133 -7.37 5.50 -13.94
N ARG A 134 -7.85 6.74 -14.05
CA ARG A 134 -8.66 7.20 -15.18
C ARG A 134 -7.90 7.08 -16.50
N HIS A 135 -6.63 7.46 -16.51
CA HIS A 135 -5.78 7.35 -17.71
C HIS A 135 -5.60 5.91 -18.17
N LEU A 136 -5.44 4.97 -17.22
CA LEU A 136 -5.17 3.56 -17.51
C LEU A 136 -6.43 2.68 -17.57
N GLY A 137 -7.62 3.26 -17.34
CA GLY A 137 -8.88 2.49 -17.27
C GLY A 137 -8.95 1.51 -16.10
N ILE A 138 -8.38 1.88 -14.95
CA ILE A 138 -8.38 1.09 -13.72
C ILE A 138 -9.55 1.51 -12.84
N ASP A 139 -10.39 0.55 -12.44
CA ASP A 139 -11.45 0.79 -11.46
C ASP A 139 -10.86 1.09 -10.09
N LEU A 140 -11.41 2.11 -9.40
CA LEU A 140 -10.91 2.59 -8.13
C LEU A 140 -12.06 2.96 -7.18
N ARG A 141 -12.00 2.43 -5.96
CA ARG A 141 -12.77 2.91 -4.80
C ARG A 141 -11.78 3.60 -3.86
N HIS A 142 -11.45 4.86 -4.18
CA HIS A 142 -10.39 5.61 -3.51
C HIS A 142 -10.62 5.72 -2.00
N HIS A 143 -9.53 5.68 -1.22
CA HIS A 143 -9.50 5.61 0.24
C HIS A 143 -10.07 4.31 0.84
N GLN A 144 -9.96 3.22 0.07
CA GLN A 144 -10.09 1.86 0.57
C GLN A 144 -8.77 1.16 0.32
N ALA A 145 -8.07 0.76 1.37
CA ALA A 145 -6.69 0.26 1.30
C ALA A 145 -6.52 -0.93 0.32
N ASP A 146 -7.50 -1.82 0.23
CA ASP A 146 -7.51 -2.92 -0.74
C ASP A 146 -7.60 -2.44 -2.19
N SER A 147 -8.49 -1.48 -2.46
CA SER A 147 -8.68 -0.91 -3.79
C SER A 147 -7.48 -0.06 -4.22
N ASP A 148 -6.93 0.76 -3.31
CA ASP A 148 -5.80 1.62 -3.59
C ASP A 148 -4.51 0.80 -3.81
N ALA A 149 -4.31 -0.29 -3.04
CA ALA A 149 -3.23 -1.26 -3.28
C ALA A 149 -3.38 -1.98 -4.62
N GLU A 150 -4.59 -2.41 -5.01
CA GLU A 150 -4.82 -3.03 -6.32
C GLU A 150 -4.56 -2.05 -7.45
N ALA A 151 -4.99 -0.80 -7.32
CA ALA A 151 -4.69 0.23 -8.31
C ALA A 151 -3.18 0.43 -8.47
N CYS A 152 -2.42 0.49 -7.37
CA CYS A 152 -0.96 0.55 -7.40
C CYS A 152 -0.34 -0.65 -8.13
N ALA A 153 -0.83 -1.87 -7.87
CA ALA A 153 -0.37 -3.07 -8.54
C ALA A 153 -0.62 -3.00 -10.05
N ARG A 154 -1.81 -2.59 -10.47
CA ARG A 154 -2.20 -2.45 -11.89
C ARG A 154 -1.41 -1.37 -12.61
N ILE A 155 -1.06 -0.25 -11.95
CA ILE A 155 -0.18 0.79 -12.50
C ILE A 155 1.21 0.20 -12.81
N VAL A 156 1.79 -0.56 -11.89
CA VAL A 156 3.09 -1.23 -12.12
C VAL A 156 2.99 -2.24 -13.26
N MET A 157 1.92 -3.06 -13.27
CA MET A 157 1.69 -4.05 -14.35
C MET A 157 1.56 -3.37 -15.72
N ALA A 158 0.84 -2.25 -15.82
CA ALA A 158 0.72 -1.48 -17.05
C ALA A 158 2.08 -0.96 -17.53
N ALA A 159 2.89 -0.41 -16.64
CA ALA A 159 4.23 0.04 -16.98
C ALA A 159 5.14 -1.11 -17.42
N GLN A 160 5.04 -2.29 -16.78
CA GLN A 160 5.78 -3.50 -17.17
C GLN A 160 5.35 -4.02 -18.56
N ALA A 161 4.06 -3.96 -18.89
CA ALA A 161 3.55 -4.33 -20.21
C ALA A 161 4.14 -3.44 -21.32
N GLU A 162 4.48 -2.20 -20.98
CA GLU A 162 5.16 -1.27 -21.88
C GLU A 162 6.69 -1.28 -21.77
N GLY A 163 7.28 -2.29 -21.13
CA GLY A 163 8.72 -2.51 -21.06
C GLY A 163 9.45 -1.89 -19.88
N TRP A 164 8.74 -1.33 -18.90
CA TRP A 164 9.39 -0.90 -17.66
C TRP A 164 9.86 -2.11 -16.84
N CYS A 165 11.10 -2.03 -16.35
CA CYS A 165 11.68 -3.03 -15.44
C CYS A 165 12.18 -2.33 -14.18
N HIS A 166 11.97 -2.95 -13.04
CA HIS A 166 12.63 -2.53 -11.81
C HIS A 166 14.12 -2.85 -11.95
N ALA A 167 14.97 -1.82 -11.85
CA ALA A 167 16.42 -2.03 -11.76
C ALA A 167 16.75 -2.53 -10.34
N PRO A 168 17.64 -3.52 -10.19
CA PRO A 168 18.08 -4.03 -8.90
C PRO A 168 18.82 -2.98 -8.07
#